data_3c90c8223524af000f78ceebe3524bce
#
_entry.id   3c90c8223524af000f78ceebe3524bce
#
_cell.length_a   1.000
_cell.length_b   1.000
_cell.length_c   1.000
_cell.angle_alpha   90.00
_cell.angle_beta   90.00
_cell.angle_gamma   90.00
#
_symmetry.space_group_name_H-M   'P 1'
#
loop_
_entity.id
_entity.type
_entity.pdbx_description
1 polymer ?
#
loop_
_entity_poly.entity_id
_entity_poly.type
_entity_poly.pdbx_seq_one_letter_code
_entity_poly.pdbx_strand_id
1 'polypeptide(L)'
;MKICFRCCLILFLALAFTACPASNPKKNAKKPATTDTPIAAVDENDSVDFQAFLGRLRKAVEAHDANAVASMMTVDFGYRLEPVGSGPGVFQYWDESNLWVELQGVLAEKFVPKGAYMVAPAQFADPASSYEGYRAGIRRVKGSWKFAHFVTG
;
A
#
# COMPACT_ATOMS: atom_id res chain seq x y z
N MET A 1 11.73 -51.39 11.79
CA MET A 1 10.65 -52.23 11.17
C MET A 1 10.20 -51.46 9.95
N LYS A 2 10.86 -51.72 8.80
CA LYS A 2 10.35 -52.45 7.59
C LYS A 2 9.18 -51.71 6.96
N ILE A 3 9.46 -50.94 5.84
CA ILE A 3 9.39 -51.33 4.41
C ILE A 3 7.94 -51.29 3.88
N CYS A 4 7.74 -50.44 2.80
CA CYS A 4 7.14 -50.74 1.50
C CYS A 4 6.94 -49.41 0.77
N PHE A 5 7.67 -48.98 -0.19
CA PHE A 5 8.04 -49.44 -1.52
C PHE A 5 6.85 -50.01 -2.35
N ARG A 6 6.35 -49.20 -3.27
CA ARG A 6 5.70 -49.55 -4.56
C ARG A 6 5.40 -48.22 -5.27
N CYS A 7 6.19 -47.73 -6.16
CA CYS A 7 6.39 -48.14 -7.54
C CYS A 7 5.07 -48.44 -8.28
N CYS A 8 4.58 -47.47 -9.06
CA CYS A 8 3.82 -47.75 -10.26
C CYS A 8 4.10 -46.68 -11.32
N LEU A 9 4.80 -47.13 -12.25
CA LEU A 9 5.20 -46.63 -13.54
C LEU A 9 4.02 -46.82 -14.54
N ILE A 10 4.14 -46.16 -15.73
CA ILE A 10 3.39 -46.38 -16.99
C ILE A 10 2.14 -45.50 -17.10
N LEU A 11 1.90 -44.69 -18.16
CA LEU A 11 2.08 -44.92 -19.58
C LEU A 11 1.98 -43.61 -20.38
N PHE A 12 2.77 -43.52 -21.41
CA PHE A 12 2.70 -42.63 -22.57
C PHE A 12 1.33 -42.57 -23.21
N LEU A 13 0.91 -41.38 -23.64
CA LEU A 13 0.19 -41.26 -24.91
C LEU A 13 0.50 -39.94 -25.58
N ALA A 14 1.24 -40.01 -26.66
CA ALA A 14 1.45 -38.96 -27.63
C ALA A 14 0.35 -39.06 -28.71
N LEU A 15 -0.24 -37.93 -29.09
CA LEU A 15 -0.95 -37.75 -30.38
C LEU A 15 -0.94 -36.22 -30.63
N ALA A 16 -0.08 -35.76 -31.46
CA ALA A 16 -0.17 -35.57 -32.91
C ALA A 16 -1.07 -34.39 -33.35
N PHE A 17 -0.37 -33.40 -33.82
CA PHE A 17 -0.59 -32.51 -34.99
C PHE A 17 -2.00 -32.24 -35.49
N THR A 18 -2.36 -30.94 -35.48
CA THR A 18 -2.95 -30.34 -36.69
C THR A 18 -2.48 -28.89 -36.80
N ALA A 19 -1.63 -28.67 -37.77
CA ALA A 19 -1.31 -27.38 -38.34
C ALA A 19 -2.49 -26.90 -39.20
N CYS A 20 -2.89 -25.67 -39.06
CA CYS A 20 -3.69 -24.96 -40.07
C CYS A 20 -3.00 -23.67 -40.44
N PRO A 21 -2.94 -23.31 -41.74
CA PRO A 21 -2.09 -22.26 -42.27
C PRO A 21 -2.73 -20.89 -42.26
N ALA A 22 -1.84 -19.92 -42.34
CA ALA A 22 -2.01 -18.50 -42.51
C ALA A 22 -3.13 -18.05 -43.45
N SER A 23 -3.84 -17.01 -43.03
CA SER A 23 -4.30 -15.98 -43.95
C SER A 23 -4.19 -14.61 -43.29
N ASN A 24 -3.25 -13.86 -43.80
CA ASN A 24 -3.02 -12.46 -43.48
C ASN A 24 -3.93 -11.61 -44.40
N PRO A 25 -4.72 -10.71 -43.87
CA PRO A 25 -5.06 -9.50 -44.63
C PRO A 25 -4.45 -8.30 -43.92
N LYS A 26 -3.47 -7.69 -44.59
CA LYS A 26 -3.06 -6.30 -44.39
C LYS A 26 -4.30 -5.41 -44.29
N LYS A 27 -4.62 -4.94 -43.12
CA LYS A 27 -5.44 -3.74 -42.95
C LYS A 27 -4.56 -2.65 -42.37
N ASN A 28 -4.32 -1.64 -43.17
CA ASN A 28 -3.81 -0.33 -42.78
C ASN A 28 -4.62 0.16 -41.57
N ALA A 29 -4.11 0.00 -40.40
CA ALA A 29 -4.62 0.70 -39.23
C ALA A 29 -3.98 2.09 -39.23
N LYS A 30 -4.79 3.08 -39.62
CA LYS A 30 -4.57 4.48 -39.43
C LYS A 30 -4.18 4.72 -37.99
N LYS A 31 -2.93 5.18 -37.75
CA LYS A 31 -2.40 5.59 -36.45
C LYS A 31 -3.39 6.58 -35.80
N PRO A 32 -3.94 6.30 -34.62
CA PRO A 32 -4.71 7.33 -33.93
C PRO A 32 -3.74 8.46 -33.58
N ALA A 33 -4.12 9.68 -33.94
CA ALA A 33 -3.45 10.88 -33.50
C ALA A 33 -3.48 10.87 -31.96
N THR A 34 -2.31 10.88 -31.34
CA THR A 34 -2.17 11.12 -29.92
C THR A 34 -2.60 12.57 -29.70
N THR A 35 -3.83 12.76 -29.30
CA THR A 35 -4.27 14.02 -28.73
C THR A 35 -3.62 14.04 -27.35
N ASP A 36 -2.56 14.84 -27.20
CA ASP A 36 -2.01 15.24 -25.91
C ASP A 36 -3.06 16.10 -25.19
N THR A 37 -4.09 15.44 -24.68
CA THR A 37 -4.90 15.99 -23.60
C THR A 37 -4.02 15.92 -22.37
N PRO A 38 -3.72 17.02 -21.65
CA PRO A 38 -3.05 16.95 -20.37
C PRO A 38 -3.86 16.00 -19.51
N ILE A 39 -3.27 14.85 -19.16
CA ILE A 39 -3.85 13.96 -18.16
C ILE A 39 -3.87 14.82 -16.90
N ALA A 40 -5.05 15.29 -16.49
CA ALA A 40 -5.24 15.94 -15.21
C ALA A 40 -4.57 15.03 -14.18
N ALA A 41 -3.67 15.59 -13.36
CA ALA A 41 -3.01 14.84 -12.32
C ALA A 41 -4.11 14.19 -11.48
N VAL A 42 -4.24 12.87 -11.57
CA VAL A 42 -5.21 12.13 -10.77
C VAL A 42 -4.82 12.39 -9.33
N ASP A 43 -5.73 12.99 -8.55
CA ASP A 43 -5.52 13.14 -7.11
C ASP A 43 -5.34 11.72 -6.54
N GLU A 44 -4.14 11.40 -6.08
CA GLU A 44 -3.86 10.05 -5.57
C GLU A 44 -4.75 9.70 -4.38
N ASN A 45 -5.30 10.69 -3.69
CA ASN A 45 -6.30 10.48 -2.65
C ASN A 45 -7.59 9.84 -3.20
N ASP A 46 -7.96 10.13 -4.43
CA ASP A 46 -9.16 9.58 -5.08
C ASP A 46 -8.86 8.24 -5.79
N SER A 47 -7.62 7.77 -5.77
CA SER A 47 -7.29 6.47 -6.36
C SER A 47 -7.93 5.32 -5.59
N VAL A 48 -8.55 4.37 -6.32
CA VAL A 48 -9.22 3.20 -5.73
C VAL A 48 -8.26 2.40 -4.84
N ASP A 49 -7.01 2.25 -5.27
CA ASP A 49 -5.98 1.52 -4.52
C ASP A 49 -5.65 2.18 -3.19
N PHE A 50 -5.51 3.51 -3.19
CA PHE A 50 -5.25 4.27 -1.97
C PHE A 50 -6.42 4.18 -1.00
N GLN A 51 -7.64 4.40 -1.49
CA GLN A 51 -8.83 4.34 -0.66
C GLN A 51 -9.08 2.94 -0.10
N ALA A 52 -8.84 1.89 -0.89
CA ALA A 52 -8.92 0.52 -0.41
C ALA A 52 -7.88 0.21 0.68
N PHE A 53 -6.65 0.72 0.54
CA PHE A 53 -5.62 0.60 1.58
C PHE A 53 -6.02 1.35 2.84
N LEU A 54 -6.42 2.62 2.71
CA LEU A 54 -6.82 3.49 3.82
C LEU A 54 -8.01 2.90 4.58
N GLY A 55 -8.99 2.35 3.86
CA GLY A 55 -10.15 1.67 4.47
C GLY A 55 -9.75 0.45 5.33
N ARG A 56 -8.79 -0.37 4.85
CA ARG A 56 -8.26 -1.49 5.64
C ARG A 56 -7.49 -1.00 6.88
N LEU A 57 -6.69 0.04 6.73
CA LEU A 57 -5.93 0.61 7.84
C LEU A 57 -6.87 1.19 8.91
N ARG A 58 -7.87 1.98 8.51
CA ARG A 58 -8.89 2.51 9.43
C ARG A 58 -9.59 1.41 10.23
N LYS A 59 -10.04 0.37 9.52
CA LYS A 59 -10.70 -0.77 10.18
C LYS A 59 -9.80 -1.49 11.18
N ALA A 60 -8.52 -1.70 10.85
CA ALA A 60 -7.57 -2.32 11.75
C ALA A 60 -7.28 -1.47 13.00
N VAL A 61 -7.15 -0.15 12.81
CA VAL A 61 -6.95 0.80 13.92
C VAL A 61 -8.18 0.90 14.80
N GLU A 62 -9.39 0.96 14.23
CA GLU A 62 -10.66 0.96 14.97
C GLU A 62 -10.82 -0.33 15.82
N ALA A 63 -10.39 -1.46 15.28
CA ALA A 63 -10.44 -2.75 15.99
C ALA A 63 -9.28 -2.94 16.97
N HIS A 64 -8.34 -1.98 17.10
CA HIS A 64 -7.07 -2.10 17.84
C HIS A 64 -6.28 -3.37 17.46
N ASP A 65 -6.37 -3.79 16.18
CA ASP A 65 -5.67 -4.98 15.68
C ASP A 65 -4.22 -4.62 15.32
N ALA A 66 -3.35 -4.69 16.32
CA ALA A 66 -1.92 -4.40 16.19
C ALA A 66 -1.24 -5.25 15.11
N ASN A 67 -1.65 -6.53 14.94
CA ASN A 67 -1.06 -7.41 13.93
C ASN A 67 -1.45 -6.98 12.51
N ALA A 68 -2.72 -6.65 12.30
CA ALA A 68 -3.18 -6.14 11.01
C ALA A 68 -2.50 -4.80 10.67
N VAL A 69 -2.40 -3.87 11.63
CA VAL A 69 -1.69 -2.59 11.45
C VAL A 69 -0.22 -2.83 11.13
N ALA A 70 0.49 -3.68 11.89
CA ALA A 70 1.89 -4.02 11.66
C ALA A 70 2.15 -4.56 10.25
N SER A 71 1.26 -5.39 9.73
CA SER A 71 1.36 -5.95 8.36
C SER A 71 1.31 -4.87 7.27
N MET A 72 0.70 -3.74 7.57
CA MET A 72 0.55 -2.58 6.68
C MET A 72 1.65 -1.54 6.83
N MET A 73 2.47 -1.61 7.88
CA MET A 73 3.57 -0.68 8.13
C MET A 73 4.77 -0.90 7.22
N THR A 74 5.59 0.13 7.08
CA THR A 74 6.95 0.01 6.53
C THR A 74 7.90 -0.57 7.58
N VAL A 75 9.00 -1.16 7.14
CA VAL A 75 10.05 -1.68 8.05
C VAL A 75 10.77 -0.59 8.84
N ASP A 76 10.77 0.62 8.30
CA ASP A 76 11.34 1.85 8.87
C ASP A 76 10.26 2.78 9.43
N PHE A 77 9.19 2.23 9.99
CA PHE A 77 8.06 2.99 10.49
C PHE A 77 8.46 4.04 11.53
N GLY A 78 8.11 5.30 11.25
CA GLY A 78 8.34 6.42 12.17
C GLY A 78 7.19 6.60 13.16
N TYR A 79 7.48 6.53 14.46
CA TYR A 79 6.49 6.80 15.53
C TYR A 79 6.98 7.77 16.60
N ARG A 80 8.21 8.25 16.45
CA ARG A 80 8.84 9.28 17.27
C ARG A 80 9.73 10.15 16.40
N LEU A 81 9.92 11.40 16.78
CA LEU A 81 10.85 12.29 16.10
C LEU A 81 12.31 12.01 16.50
N GLU A 82 12.53 11.46 17.68
CA GLU A 82 13.86 11.08 18.15
C GLU A 82 14.29 9.71 17.60
N PRO A 83 15.59 9.48 17.40
CA PRO A 83 16.09 8.17 17.00
C PRO A 83 15.61 7.10 17.98
N VAL A 84 15.07 6.01 17.44
CA VAL A 84 14.55 4.90 18.23
C VAL A 84 15.72 4.20 18.91
N GLY A 85 15.98 4.58 20.18
CA GLY A 85 16.83 3.85 21.09
C GLY A 85 16.09 2.66 21.71
N SER A 86 16.57 2.14 22.84
CA SER A 86 15.95 1.08 23.62
C SER A 86 14.66 1.57 24.32
N GLY A 87 13.62 1.81 23.57
CA GLY A 87 12.30 2.21 24.08
C GLY A 87 11.24 1.11 23.87
N PRO A 88 10.02 1.28 24.40
CA PRO A 88 8.91 0.39 24.12
C PRO A 88 8.64 0.34 22.61
N GLY A 89 8.17 -0.82 22.13
CA GLY A 89 7.74 -0.97 20.74
C GLY A 89 6.59 -0.03 20.41
N VAL A 90 6.33 0.18 19.11
CA VAL A 90 5.35 1.16 18.62
C VAL A 90 3.96 0.97 19.26
N PHE A 91 3.46 -0.25 19.36
CA PHE A 91 2.12 -0.52 19.90
C PHE A 91 2.05 -0.34 21.41
N GLN A 92 3.08 -0.78 22.16
CA GLN A 92 3.15 -0.51 23.58
C GLN A 92 3.17 1.02 23.85
N TYR A 93 3.93 1.78 23.05
CA TYR A 93 3.94 3.23 23.17
C TYR A 93 2.57 3.84 22.88
N TRP A 94 1.85 3.32 21.87
CA TRP A 94 0.50 3.79 21.57
C TRP A 94 -0.51 3.47 22.65
N ASP A 95 -0.42 2.29 23.27
CA ASP A 95 -1.27 1.88 24.39
C ASP A 95 -1.01 2.76 25.62
N GLU A 96 0.26 2.93 26.02
CA GLU A 96 0.67 3.72 27.18
C GLU A 96 0.31 5.20 27.03
N SER A 97 0.34 5.74 25.80
CA SER A 97 0.05 7.13 25.50
C SER A 97 -1.35 7.38 24.96
N ASN A 98 -2.22 6.36 24.91
CA ASN A 98 -3.59 6.40 24.40
C ASN A 98 -3.68 6.95 22.94
N LEU A 99 -2.72 6.58 22.09
CA LEU A 99 -2.60 7.16 20.75
C LEU A 99 -3.49 6.52 19.68
N TRP A 100 -4.20 5.44 19.98
CA TRP A 100 -5.13 4.83 19.03
C TRP A 100 -6.25 5.76 18.64
N VAL A 101 -6.79 6.54 19.59
CA VAL A 101 -7.86 7.53 19.34
C VAL A 101 -7.34 8.67 18.48
N GLU A 102 -6.13 9.18 18.77
CA GLU A 102 -5.48 10.22 17.97
C GLU A 102 -5.24 9.74 16.53
N LEU A 103 -4.75 8.51 16.39
CA LEU A 103 -4.54 7.91 15.07
C LEU A 103 -5.85 7.76 14.30
N GLN A 104 -6.95 7.33 14.94
CA GLN A 104 -8.28 7.29 14.30
C GLN A 104 -8.68 8.66 13.79
N GLY A 105 -8.49 9.70 14.60
CA GLY A 105 -8.78 11.10 14.22
C GLY A 105 -8.00 11.51 12.97
N VAL A 106 -6.69 11.32 12.99
CA VAL A 106 -5.82 11.68 11.84
C VAL A 106 -6.16 10.87 10.59
N LEU A 107 -6.44 9.58 10.73
CA LEU A 107 -6.81 8.75 9.59
C LEU A 107 -8.19 9.11 8.99
N ALA A 108 -9.06 9.76 9.74
CA ALA A 108 -10.35 10.26 9.24
C ALA A 108 -10.19 11.50 8.35
N GLU A 109 -9.10 12.24 8.50
CA GLU A 109 -8.81 13.45 7.74
C GLU A 109 -8.54 13.15 6.26
N LYS A 110 -8.58 14.25 5.45
CA LYS A 110 -8.20 14.18 4.03
C LYS A 110 -6.68 14.02 3.90
N PHE A 111 -6.27 13.00 3.15
CA PHE A 111 -4.87 12.85 2.76
C PHE A 111 -4.54 13.71 1.53
N VAL A 112 -3.37 14.31 1.55
CA VAL A 112 -2.85 15.12 0.44
C VAL A 112 -1.39 14.74 0.15
N PRO A 113 -0.90 14.94 -1.08
CA PRO A 113 0.48 14.63 -1.41
C PRO A 113 1.46 15.59 -0.75
N LYS A 114 2.55 15.05 -0.18
CA LYS A 114 3.73 15.78 0.30
C LYS A 114 4.99 14.99 -0.02
N GLY A 115 5.70 15.37 -1.07
CA GLY A 115 6.85 14.62 -1.58
C GLY A 115 6.44 13.20 -2.00
N ALA A 116 7.10 12.17 -1.43
CA ALA A 116 6.82 10.78 -1.72
C ALA A 116 5.67 10.17 -0.86
N TYR A 117 4.99 10.99 -0.08
CA TYR A 117 3.97 10.56 0.87
C TYR A 117 2.61 11.15 0.55
N MET A 118 1.57 10.39 0.88
CA MET A 118 0.24 10.91 1.16
C MET A 118 0.19 11.18 2.67
N VAL A 119 -0.12 12.41 3.07
CA VAL A 119 -0.09 12.82 4.49
C VAL A 119 -1.43 13.36 4.95
N ALA A 120 -1.72 13.17 6.21
CA ALA A 120 -2.85 13.76 6.91
C ALA A 120 -2.40 14.29 8.29
N PRO A 121 -3.00 15.37 8.76
CA PRO A 121 -3.98 16.22 8.08
C PRO A 121 -3.36 17.09 6.99
N ALA A 122 -4.21 17.67 6.13
CA ALA A 122 -3.76 18.46 4.98
C ALA A 122 -2.90 19.69 5.39
N GLN A 123 -3.13 20.25 6.57
CA GLN A 123 -2.35 21.36 7.13
C GLN A 123 -0.85 21.03 7.25
N PHE A 124 -0.51 19.76 7.49
CA PHE A 124 0.88 19.32 7.54
C PHE A 124 1.59 19.42 6.18
N ALA A 125 0.85 19.38 5.08
CA ALA A 125 1.44 19.54 3.75
C ALA A 125 1.67 21.01 3.36
N ASP A 126 0.98 21.95 3.99
CA ASP A 126 1.11 23.36 3.71
C ASP A 126 2.44 23.91 4.26
N PRO A 127 3.35 24.40 3.39
CA PRO A 127 4.64 24.96 3.84
C PRO A 127 4.51 26.26 4.65
N ALA A 128 3.36 26.94 4.57
CA ALA A 128 3.09 28.15 5.35
C ALA A 128 2.56 27.83 6.76
N SER A 129 2.19 26.56 7.02
CA SER A 129 1.66 26.11 8.29
C SER A 129 2.77 25.57 9.20
N SER A 130 2.82 26.06 10.43
CA SER A 130 3.65 25.46 11.50
C SER A 130 2.84 24.39 12.23
N TYR A 131 2.48 23.30 11.53
CA TYR A 131 1.67 22.25 12.11
C TYR A 131 2.48 21.35 13.05
N GLU A 132 2.14 21.34 14.33
CA GLU A 132 2.82 20.56 15.39
C GLU A 132 1.96 19.40 15.93
N GLY A 133 0.77 19.16 15.37
CA GLY A 133 -0.12 18.11 15.80
C GLY A 133 0.29 16.70 15.32
N TYR A 134 -0.53 15.72 15.67
CA TYR A 134 -0.37 14.35 15.16
C TYR A 134 -0.55 14.32 13.64
N ARG A 135 0.33 13.58 12.98
CA ARG A 135 0.33 13.43 11.53
C ARG A 135 0.66 12.01 11.10
N ALA A 136 -0.03 11.55 10.09
CA ALA A 136 0.18 10.25 9.48
C ALA A 136 0.73 10.39 8.06
N GLY A 137 1.58 9.46 7.66
CA GLY A 137 2.09 9.39 6.32
C GLY A 137 2.04 7.98 5.76
N ILE A 138 1.61 7.89 4.49
CA ILE A 138 1.47 6.66 3.73
C ILE A 138 2.31 6.81 2.48
N ARG A 139 3.08 5.82 2.09
CA ARG A 139 3.89 5.85 0.87
C ARG A 139 3.82 4.54 0.10
N ARG A 140 4.22 4.56 -1.17
CA ARG A 140 4.39 3.35 -1.95
C ARG A 140 5.74 2.68 -1.65
N VAL A 141 5.71 1.37 -1.43
CA VAL A 141 6.88 0.52 -1.32
C VAL A 141 6.70 -0.65 -2.28
N LYS A 142 7.57 -0.73 -3.29
CA LYS A 142 7.49 -1.76 -4.35
C LYS A 142 6.09 -1.84 -4.99
N GLY A 143 5.48 -0.68 -5.26
CA GLY A 143 4.17 -0.57 -5.90
C GLY A 143 2.96 -0.69 -4.95
N SER A 144 3.14 -1.08 -3.71
CA SER A 144 2.05 -1.21 -2.73
C SER A 144 2.05 -0.06 -1.73
N TRP A 145 0.86 0.38 -1.33
CA TRP A 145 0.74 1.36 -0.25
C TRP A 145 1.14 0.76 1.08
N LYS A 146 1.86 1.55 1.89
CA LYS A 146 2.32 1.19 3.23
C LYS A 146 2.20 2.39 4.17
N PHE A 147 1.82 2.11 5.40
CA PHE A 147 1.79 3.07 6.50
C PHE A 147 3.22 3.35 6.97
N ALA A 148 3.68 4.58 6.85
CA ALA A 148 5.10 4.90 6.98
C ALA A 148 5.45 5.65 8.26
N HIS A 149 4.53 6.48 8.76
CA HIS A 149 4.74 7.15 10.04
C HIS A 149 3.42 7.63 10.68
N PHE A 150 3.46 7.72 12.00
CA PHE A 150 2.49 8.44 12.82
C PHE A 150 3.24 9.10 13.98
N VAL A 151 3.37 10.40 13.92
CA VAL A 151 4.19 11.20 14.82
C VAL A 151 3.51 12.51 15.19
N THR A 152 3.99 13.17 16.24
CA THR A 152 3.63 14.54 16.66
C THR A 152 4.87 15.40 16.76
N GLY A 153 4.72 16.71 16.77
CA GLY A 153 5.80 17.68 16.98
C GLY A 153 6.22 18.44 15.79
#